data_59cae547066039cb90f90e38c7ab057a
#
_entry.id   59cae547066039cb90f90e38c7ab057a
#
_cell.length_a   1.000
_cell.length_b   1.000
_cell.length_c   1.000
_cell.angle_alpha   90.00
_cell.angle_beta   90.00
_cell.angle_gamma   90.00
#
_symmetry.space_group_name_H-M   'P 1'
#
loop_
_entity.id
_entity.type
_entity.pdbx_description
1 polymer ?
#
loop_
_entity_poly.entity_id
_entity_poly.type
_entity_poly.pdbx_seq_one_letter_code
_entity_poly.pdbx_strand_id
1 'polypeptide(L)'
;MGMSGRALLGAFVLGLAAVGVAGAGLNANWSDHLTGTEEVPVRETGAQGQAIFHLSKDGQSIDFRLIATNIDNVRQAHIHVGPAGANGPVVVFLYGLVDPGQGRQTGVLSTGTITAADMIGPLAGQPFSALVDAIRSGNAYVNVHTDDGVAPPNTGPGDFPGGEIRAQIVE
;
A
#
# COMPACT_ATOMS: atom_id res chain seq x y z
N MET A 1 -76.02 -20.13 21.74
CA MET A 1 -74.80 -20.34 22.56
C MET A 1 -73.61 -20.19 21.65
N GLY A 2 -73.04 -19.03 21.62
CA GLY A 2 -71.87 -18.71 20.78
C GLY A 2 -70.72 -18.27 21.67
N MET A 3 -69.61 -18.97 21.62
CA MET A 3 -68.40 -18.58 22.31
C MET A 3 -67.45 -17.96 21.32
N SER A 4 -67.21 -16.66 21.53
CA SER A 4 -66.22 -15.86 20.76
C SER A 4 -64.83 -16.12 21.32
N GLY A 5 -63.96 -16.69 20.49
CA GLY A 5 -62.55 -16.82 20.79
C GLY A 5 -61.81 -15.57 20.29
N ARG A 6 -61.24 -14.77 21.19
CA ARG A 6 -60.33 -13.68 20.86
C ARG A 6 -58.93 -14.23 20.68
N ALA A 7 -58.39 -14.11 19.46
CA ALA A 7 -56.97 -14.37 19.17
C ALA A 7 -56.16 -13.17 19.60
N LEU A 8 -55.21 -13.35 20.53
CA LEU A 8 -54.16 -12.37 20.82
C LEU A 8 -53.04 -12.48 19.77
N LEU A 9 -52.87 -11.44 18.99
CA LEU A 9 -51.66 -11.28 18.16
C LEU A 9 -50.54 -10.78 19.06
N GLY A 10 -49.56 -11.62 19.35
CA GLY A 10 -48.34 -11.22 20.00
C GLY A 10 -47.37 -10.60 18.95
N ALA A 11 -47.12 -9.31 19.07
CA ALA A 11 -46.09 -8.64 18.27
C ALA A 11 -44.70 -9.00 18.81
N PHE A 12 -43.92 -9.76 18.04
CA PHE A 12 -42.52 -10.02 18.32
C PHE A 12 -41.72 -8.79 17.82
N VAL A 13 -41.23 -7.96 18.73
CA VAL A 13 -40.26 -6.91 18.42
C VAL A 13 -38.89 -7.54 18.38
N LEU A 14 -38.34 -7.74 17.16
CA LEU A 14 -36.97 -8.16 16.97
C LEU A 14 -36.07 -6.93 17.25
N GLY A 15 -35.49 -6.88 18.43
CA GLY A 15 -34.48 -5.88 18.77
C GLY A 15 -33.20 -6.17 18.00
N LEU A 16 -32.86 -5.30 17.04
CA LEU A 16 -31.57 -5.29 16.38
C LEU A 16 -30.52 -4.77 17.38
N ALA A 17 -29.80 -5.68 18.02
CA ALA A 17 -28.61 -5.29 18.80
C ALA A 17 -27.52 -4.85 17.83
N ALA A 18 -27.29 -3.55 17.74
CA ALA A 18 -26.09 -3.03 17.10
C ALA A 18 -24.89 -3.45 17.95
N VAL A 19 -24.15 -4.44 17.48
CA VAL A 19 -22.84 -4.78 18.03
C VAL A 19 -21.91 -3.62 17.64
N GLY A 20 -21.73 -2.69 18.57
CA GLY A 20 -20.68 -1.67 18.45
C GLY A 20 -19.35 -2.38 18.47
N VAL A 21 -18.68 -2.45 17.31
CA VAL A 21 -17.26 -2.79 17.26
C VAL A 21 -16.54 -1.65 17.96
N ALA A 22 -16.11 -1.88 19.20
CA ALA A 22 -15.19 -0.97 19.89
C ALA A 22 -13.92 -0.91 19.03
N GLY A 23 -13.70 0.23 18.37
CA GLY A 23 -12.48 0.50 17.65
C GLY A 23 -11.30 0.44 18.60
N ALA A 24 -10.57 -0.68 18.62
CA ALA A 24 -9.21 -0.69 19.11
C ALA A 24 -8.47 0.40 18.33
N GLY A 25 -7.80 1.32 19.04
CA GLY A 25 -7.18 2.49 18.43
C GLY A 25 -6.33 2.09 17.23
N LEU A 26 -6.68 2.59 16.04
CA LEU A 26 -6.10 2.23 14.75
C LEU A 26 -4.74 2.89 14.53
N ASN A 27 -3.95 3.15 15.60
CA ASN A 27 -2.59 3.62 15.45
C ASN A 27 -1.70 2.45 15.00
N ALA A 28 -1.50 2.31 13.70
CA ALA A 28 -0.50 1.42 13.15
C ALA A 28 0.58 2.24 12.47
N ASN A 29 1.83 1.84 12.69
CA ASN A 29 3.01 2.42 12.05
C ASN A 29 3.77 1.26 11.42
N TRP A 30 4.16 1.42 10.15
CA TRP A 30 5.00 0.46 9.45
C TRP A 30 6.28 1.15 9.00
N SER A 31 7.38 0.45 9.04
CA SER A 31 8.68 0.99 8.66
C SER A 31 9.56 -0.12 8.09
N ASP A 32 9.70 -0.13 6.77
CA ASP A 32 10.27 -1.24 6.03
C ASP A 32 11.49 -0.79 5.22
N HIS A 33 12.52 -1.64 5.20
CA HIS A 33 13.78 -1.40 4.50
C HIS A 33 13.76 -2.00 3.11
N LEU A 34 13.89 -1.15 2.08
CA LEU A 34 13.88 -1.57 0.68
C LEU A 34 15.28 -1.98 0.22
N THR A 35 15.36 -3.16 -0.41
CA THR A 35 16.59 -3.70 -1.00
C THR A 35 16.31 -4.34 -2.36
N GLY A 36 17.35 -4.51 -3.17
CA GLY A 36 17.26 -5.23 -4.43
C GLY A 36 17.00 -6.73 -4.26
N THR A 37 17.38 -7.30 -3.11
CA THR A 37 17.16 -8.73 -2.83
C THR A 37 15.70 -9.09 -2.61
N GLU A 38 14.87 -8.12 -2.27
CA GLU A 38 13.42 -8.29 -2.11
C GLU A 38 12.65 -8.18 -3.45
N GLU A 39 13.30 -7.72 -4.52
CA GLU A 39 12.69 -7.62 -5.84
C GLU A 39 12.45 -8.97 -6.50
N VAL A 40 11.48 -9.00 -7.42
CA VAL A 40 11.13 -10.20 -8.20
C VAL A 40 11.15 -9.86 -9.69
N PRO A 41 12.16 -10.31 -10.43
CA PRO A 41 13.36 -11.06 -9.98
C PRO A 41 14.30 -10.19 -9.13
N VAL A 42 15.09 -10.83 -8.28
CA VAL A 42 16.15 -10.18 -7.47
C VAL A 42 17.01 -9.25 -8.33
N ARG A 43 17.37 -8.08 -7.76
CA ARG A 43 18.24 -7.08 -8.42
C ARG A 43 19.58 -6.96 -7.71
N GLU A 44 20.64 -7.06 -8.49
CA GLU A 44 22.01 -6.79 -8.04
C GLU A 44 22.24 -5.28 -8.03
N THR A 45 22.01 -4.65 -6.90
CA THR A 45 22.19 -3.21 -6.71
C THR A 45 22.70 -2.89 -5.32
N GLY A 46 23.41 -1.77 -5.19
CA GLY A 46 23.77 -1.19 -3.90
C GLY A 46 22.76 -0.14 -3.39
N ALA A 47 21.69 0.10 -4.15
CA ALA A 47 20.62 0.99 -3.74
C ALA A 47 19.87 0.44 -2.54
N GLN A 48 19.43 1.32 -1.65
CA GLN A 48 18.65 0.99 -0.46
C GLN A 48 17.57 2.06 -0.22
N GLY A 49 16.53 1.71 0.52
CA GLY A 49 15.49 2.67 0.86
C GLY A 49 14.85 2.36 2.21
N GLN A 50 14.02 3.31 2.64
CA GLN A 50 13.16 3.20 3.82
C GLN A 50 11.80 3.76 3.46
N ALA A 51 10.76 2.98 3.66
CA ALA A 51 9.38 3.45 3.62
C ALA A 51 8.80 3.50 5.04
N ILE A 52 8.18 4.61 5.39
CA ILE A 52 7.57 4.84 6.70
C ILE A 52 6.12 5.23 6.46
N PHE A 53 5.20 4.57 7.17
CA PHE A 53 3.76 4.77 7.03
C PHE A 53 3.13 4.94 8.41
N HIS A 54 2.25 5.93 8.55
CA HIS A 54 1.51 6.23 9.78
C HIS A 54 0.02 6.26 9.48
N LEU A 55 -0.72 5.29 10.00
CA LEU A 55 -2.18 5.26 9.86
C LEU A 55 -2.81 6.31 10.76
N SER A 56 -3.73 7.10 10.22
CA SER A 56 -4.53 8.06 10.97
C SER A 56 -5.42 7.37 12.01
N LYS A 57 -5.75 8.07 13.09
CA LYS A 57 -6.56 7.52 14.20
C LYS A 57 -7.96 7.05 13.77
N ASP A 58 -8.52 7.68 12.74
CA ASP A 58 -9.82 7.30 12.17
C ASP A 58 -9.71 6.20 11.12
N GLY A 59 -8.48 5.79 10.76
CA GLY A 59 -8.22 4.74 9.78
C GLY A 59 -8.56 5.14 8.34
N GLN A 60 -8.67 6.44 8.03
CA GLN A 60 -9.09 6.91 6.71
C GLN A 60 -7.94 7.44 5.85
N SER A 61 -6.73 7.54 6.40
CA SER A 61 -5.54 7.98 5.67
C SER A 61 -4.26 7.37 6.23
N ILE A 62 -3.22 7.36 5.40
CA ILE A 62 -1.86 6.98 5.78
C ILE A 62 -0.92 8.11 5.38
N ASP A 63 -0.24 8.72 6.35
CA ASP A 63 0.88 9.60 6.06
C ASP A 63 2.11 8.74 5.75
N PHE A 64 2.86 9.11 4.69
CA PHE A 64 4.04 8.36 4.30
C PHE A 64 5.28 9.22 4.09
N ARG A 65 6.43 8.58 4.25
CA ARG A 65 7.73 9.11 3.86
C ARG A 65 8.54 8.01 3.19
N LEU A 66 8.99 8.28 1.95
CA LEU A 66 9.85 7.39 1.18
C LEU A 66 11.24 8.02 1.07
N ILE A 67 12.24 7.25 1.46
CA ILE A 67 13.65 7.64 1.45
C ILE A 67 14.39 6.62 0.57
N ALA A 68 15.34 7.08 -0.22
CA ALA A 68 16.26 6.18 -0.91
C ALA A 68 17.68 6.72 -0.83
N THR A 69 18.65 5.85 -0.98
CA THR A 69 20.06 6.18 -0.98
C THR A 69 20.82 5.32 -1.97
N ASN A 70 21.87 5.91 -2.56
CA ASN A 70 22.70 5.24 -3.53
C ASN A 70 21.91 4.66 -4.72
N ILE A 71 20.89 5.36 -5.17
CA ILE A 71 20.05 4.98 -6.30
C ILE A 71 20.16 6.00 -7.41
N ASP A 72 20.19 5.55 -8.66
CA ASP A 72 20.26 6.40 -9.83
C ASP A 72 18.94 6.35 -10.60
N ASN A 73 18.59 7.44 -11.30
CA ASN A 73 17.51 7.50 -12.29
C ASN A 73 16.14 7.03 -11.76
N VAL A 74 15.78 7.40 -10.53
CA VAL A 74 14.45 7.06 -9.98
C VAL A 74 13.38 7.70 -10.85
N ARG A 75 12.48 6.87 -11.35
CA ARG A 75 11.39 7.25 -12.25
C ARG A 75 10.05 7.31 -11.54
N GLN A 76 9.77 6.34 -10.68
CA GLN A 76 8.51 6.21 -9.95
C GLN A 76 8.64 5.28 -8.76
N ALA A 77 7.68 5.36 -7.83
CA ALA A 77 7.54 4.43 -6.72
C ALA A 77 6.06 4.20 -6.40
N HIS A 78 5.72 2.98 -5.99
CA HIS A 78 4.35 2.56 -5.78
C HIS A 78 4.18 1.71 -4.53
N ILE A 79 2.92 1.63 -4.05
CA ILE A 79 2.43 0.48 -3.30
C ILE A 79 1.73 -0.46 -4.28
N HIS A 80 2.00 -1.75 -4.13
CA HIS A 80 1.36 -2.85 -4.85
C HIS A 80 0.63 -3.78 -3.89
N VAL A 81 -0.36 -4.52 -4.38
CA VAL A 81 -0.95 -5.65 -3.65
C VAL A 81 -0.36 -6.95 -4.20
N GLY A 82 0.27 -7.70 -3.30
CA GLY A 82 0.90 -8.98 -3.61
C GLY A 82 1.68 -9.53 -2.42
N PRO A 83 1.77 -10.86 -2.28
CA PRO A 83 2.56 -11.49 -1.22
C PRO A 83 4.06 -11.33 -1.47
N ALA A 84 4.87 -11.59 -0.45
CA ALA A 84 6.32 -11.67 -0.59
C ALA A 84 6.71 -12.69 -1.67
N GLY A 85 7.70 -12.35 -2.49
CA GLY A 85 8.19 -13.19 -3.58
C GLY A 85 7.32 -13.25 -4.83
N ALA A 86 6.28 -12.42 -4.93
CA ALA A 86 5.45 -12.31 -6.13
C ALA A 86 5.18 -10.84 -6.51
N ASN A 87 5.08 -10.57 -7.82
CA ASN A 87 4.66 -9.26 -8.31
C ASN A 87 3.14 -9.17 -8.35
N GLY A 88 2.62 -7.98 -8.06
CA GLY A 88 1.20 -7.67 -8.07
C GLY A 88 0.89 -6.31 -8.69
N PRO A 89 -0.39 -5.97 -8.85
CA PRO A 89 -0.80 -4.71 -9.45
C PRO A 89 -0.49 -3.50 -8.56
N VAL A 90 -0.22 -2.36 -9.18
CA VAL A 90 -0.10 -1.05 -8.52
C VAL A 90 -1.44 -0.65 -7.93
N VAL A 91 -1.42 -0.14 -6.70
CA VAL A 91 -2.62 0.35 -6.01
C VAL A 91 -2.50 1.78 -5.49
N VAL A 92 -1.29 2.32 -5.31
CA VAL A 92 -1.04 3.72 -4.93
C VAL A 92 0.27 4.20 -5.54
N PHE A 93 0.29 5.41 -6.10
CA PHE A 93 1.55 6.09 -6.45
C PHE A 93 2.12 6.82 -5.23
N LEU A 94 3.41 6.63 -4.97
CA LEU A 94 4.14 7.35 -3.92
C LEU A 94 5.07 8.43 -4.50
N TYR A 95 5.60 8.20 -5.71
CA TYR A 95 6.51 9.12 -6.39
C TYR A 95 6.37 9.01 -7.91
N GLY A 96 6.54 10.12 -8.63
CA GLY A 96 6.61 10.20 -10.09
C GLY A 96 5.21 10.09 -10.74
N LEU A 97 5.09 9.92 -11.99
CA LEU A 97 6.10 9.57 -13.03
C LEU A 97 6.96 10.78 -13.39
N VAL A 98 8.29 10.64 -13.40
CA VAL A 98 9.22 11.66 -13.89
C VAL A 98 9.95 11.15 -15.14
N ASP A 99 10.62 12.04 -15.88
CA ASP A 99 11.42 11.66 -17.05
C ASP A 99 12.57 10.73 -16.65
N PRO A 100 13.00 9.79 -17.52
CA PRO A 100 14.15 8.92 -17.24
C PRO A 100 15.47 9.71 -17.20
N GLY A 101 16.54 9.09 -16.65
CA GLY A 101 17.86 9.68 -16.64
C GLY A 101 18.06 10.81 -15.63
N GLN A 102 17.37 10.76 -14.46
CA GLN A 102 17.46 11.82 -13.44
C GLN A 102 18.78 11.84 -12.66
N GLY A 103 19.66 10.85 -12.87
CA GLY A 103 20.93 10.74 -12.17
C GLY A 103 20.81 10.28 -10.71
N ARG A 104 21.92 10.46 -9.95
CA ARG A 104 22.04 10.00 -8.56
C ARG A 104 21.09 10.73 -7.62
N GLN A 105 20.39 9.95 -6.80
CA GLN A 105 19.50 10.44 -5.75
C GLN A 105 19.85 9.81 -4.40
N THR A 106 19.81 10.63 -3.35
CA THR A 106 20.00 10.21 -1.97
C THR A 106 19.23 11.16 -1.05
N GLY A 107 18.36 10.62 -0.21
CA GLY A 107 17.54 11.38 0.72
C GLY A 107 16.04 11.07 0.57
N VAL A 108 15.21 12.02 0.97
CA VAL A 108 13.75 11.89 0.86
C VAL A 108 13.34 12.02 -0.60
N LEU A 109 12.75 10.95 -1.16
CA LEU A 109 12.17 10.98 -2.50
C LEU A 109 10.81 11.68 -2.49
N SER A 110 9.96 11.32 -1.52
CA SER A 110 8.62 11.90 -1.39
C SER A 110 8.06 11.75 0.03
N THR A 111 7.09 12.61 0.32
CA THR A 111 6.21 12.53 1.47
C THR A 111 4.80 12.89 1.03
N GLY A 112 3.79 12.37 1.70
CA GLY A 112 2.39 12.69 1.41
C GLY A 112 1.43 11.98 2.31
N THR A 113 0.15 12.15 2.01
CA THR A 113 -0.95 11.49 2.67
C THR A 113 -1.74 10.70 1.64
N ILE A 114 -1.94 9.41 1.88
CA ILE A 114 -2.72 8.51 1.04
C ILE A 114 -4.14 8.45 1.61
N THR A 115 -5.14 8.59 0.74
CA THR A 115 -6.57 8.47 1.05
C THR A 115 -7.23 7.49 0.08
N ALA A 116 -8.53 7.21 0.25
CA ALA A 116 -9.27 6.39 -0.70
C ALA A 116 -9.27 6.95 -2.15
N ALA A 117 -9.12 8.27 -2.30
CA ALA A 117 -9.07 8.93 -3.62
C ALA A 117 -7.77 8.62 -4.40
N ASP A 118 -6.71 8.25 -3.70
CA ASP A 118 -5.41 7.94 -4.30
C ASP A 118 -5.27 6.45 -4.68
N MET A 119 -6.26 5.64 -4.31
CA MET A 119 -6.27 4.21 -4.63
C MET A 119 -6.65 3.97 -6.09
N ILE A 120 -5.84 3.14 -6.78
CA ILE A 120 -5.99 2.80 -8.19
C ILE A 120 -6.02 1.28 -8.39
N GLY A 121 -6.14 0.86 -9.65
CA GLY A 121 -6.12 -0.55 -10.03
C GLY A 121 -7.23 -1.35 -9.31
N PRO A 122 -6.91 -2.52 -8.72
CA PRO A 122 -7.92 -3.35 -8.05
C PRO A 122 -8.52 -2.72 -6.79
N LEU A 123 -7.88 -1.68 -6.21
CA LEU A 123 -8.42 -0.96 -5.05
C LEU A 123 -9.19 0.31 -5.41
N ALA A 124 -9.26 0.68 -6.70
CA ALA A 124 -10.01 1.86 -7.13
C ALA A 124 -11.48 1.77 -6.70
N GLY A 125 -11.96 2.81 -5.98
CA GLY A 125 -13.33 2.88 -5.50
C GLY A 125 -13.66 1.95 -4.31
N GLN A 126 -12.69 1.20 -3.80
CA GLN A 126 -12.85 0.40 -2.59
C GLN A 126 -12.77 1.28 -1.33
N PRO A 127 -13.32 0.85 -0.18
CA PRO A 127 -13.08 1.50 1.09
C PRO A 127 -11.58 1.54 1.42
N PHE A 128 -11.12 2.60 2.10
CA PHE A 128 -9.70 2.73 2.47
C PHE A 128 -9.18 1.56 3.31
N SER A 129 -10.06 0.95 4.10
CA SER A 129 -9.76 -0.27 4.87
C SER A 129 -9.22 -1.41 4.00
N ALA A 130 -9.56 -1.49 2.71
CA ALA A 130 -9.04 -2.53 1.81
C ALA A 130 -7.51 -2.44 1.64
N LEU A 131 -6.95 -1.22 1.58
CA LEU A 131 -5.50 -1.01 1.58
C LEU A 131 -4.89 -1.37 2.94
N VAL A 132 -5.52 -0.93 4.03
CA VAL A 132 -5.07 -1.22 5.41
C VAL A 132 -5.06 -2.73 5.67
N ASP A 133 -6.09 -3.44 5.22
CA ASP A 133 -6.21 -4.90 5.38
C ASP A 133 -5.16 -5.65 4.54
N ALA A 134 -4.86 -5.16 3.31
CA ALA A 134 -3.78 -5.71 2.49
C ALA A 134 -2.41 -5.55 3.19
N ILE A 135 -2.14 -4.38 3.77
CA ILE A 135 -0.90 -4.14 4.54
C ILE A 135 -0.84 -5.06 5.75
N ARG A 136 -1.88 -5.10 6.58
CA ARG A 136 -1.91 -5.91 7.82
C ARG A 136 -1.80 -7.41 7.58
N SER A 137 -2.29 -7.87 6.45
CA SER A 137 -2.16 -9.29 6.06
C SER A 137 -0.80 -9.64 5.44
N GLY A 138 0.13 -8.68 5.34
CA GLY A 138 1.42 -8.87 4.65
C GLY A 138 1.27 -9.06 3.14
N ASN A 139 0.16 -8.58 2.56
CA ASN A 139 -0.15 -8.68 1.13
C ASN A 139 -0.04 -7.32 0.41
N ALA A 140 0.86 -6.48 0.89
CA ALA A 140 1.22 -5.22 0.23
C ALA A 140 2.73 -5.01 0.29
N TYR A 141 3.28 -4.43 -0.76
CA TYR A 141 4.70 -4.08 -0.82
C TYR A 141 4.90 -2.72 -1.47
N VAL A 142 6.03 -2.10 -1.15
CA VAL A 142 6.49 -0.86 -1.80
C VAL A 142 7.71 -1.17 -2.64
N ASN A 143 7.82 -0.56 -3.82
CA ASN A 143 9.04 -0.59 -4.62
C ASN A 143 9.34 0.75 -5.29
N VAL A 144 10.60 0.89 -5.71
CA VAL A 144 11.15 2.05 -6.44
C VAL A 144 11.69 1.57 -7.76
N HIS A 145 11.28 2.23 -8.84
CA HIS A 145 11.66 1.92 -10.21
C HIS A 145 12.67 2.93 -10.73
N THR A 146 13.61 2.46 -11.53
CA THR A 146 14.64 3.28 -12.16
C THR A 146 14.64 3.07 -13.67
N ASP A 147 15.09 4.09 -14.42
CA ASP A 147 15.13 4.05 -15.88
C ASP A 147 16.13 5.11 -16.34
N ASP A 148 17.20 4.72 -17.02
CA ASP A 148 18.21 5.64 -17.56
C ASP A 148 17.80 6.23 -18.93
N GLY A 149 16.70 5.73 -19.51
CA GLY A 149 16.18 6.15 -20.79
C GLY A 149 16.91 5.56 -22.01
N VAL A 150 17.79 4.58 -21.79
CA VAL A 150 18.58 3.94 -22.84
C VAL A 150 18.14 2.49 -23.05
N ALA A 151 17.90 2.10 -24.26
CA ALA A 151 17.56 0.71 -24.59
C ALA A 151 18.82 -0.15 -24.85
N PRO A 152 18.82 -1.44 -24.47
CA PRO A 152 17.75 -2.19 -23.83
C PRO A 152 17.66 -1.90 -22.32
N PRO A 153 16.46 -2.05 -21.68
CA PRO A 153 16.31 -1.89 -20.25
C PRO A 153 16.90 -3.06 -19.45
N ASN A 154 17.06 -2.88 -18.15
CA ASN A 154 17.62 -3.85 -17.19
C ASN A 154 19.11 -4.14 -17.41
N THR A 155 19.88 -3.11 -17.73
CA THR A 155 21.32 -3.21 -17.97
C THR A 155 22.15 -3.16 -16.67
N GLY A 156 21.55 -2.70 -15.55
CA GLY A 156 22.20 -2.62 -14.25
C GLY A 156 21.53 -1.63 -13.30
N PRO A 157 22.20 -1.32 -12.16
CA PRO A 157 21.71 -0.32 -11.21
C PRO A 157 21.39 1.02 -11.90
N GLY A 158 20.21 1.57 -11.56
CA GLY A 158 19.70 2.80 -12.21
C GLY A 158 18.92 2.55 -13.49
N ASP A 159 18.74 1.28 -13.91
CA ASP A 159 17.99 0.88 -15.10
C ASP A 159 17.19 -0.41 -14.86
N PHE A 160 16.30 -0.36 -13.86
CA PHE A 160 15.35 -1.42 -13.55
C PHE A 160 13.90 -0.89 -13.60
N PRO A 161 13.31 -0.75 -14.80
CA PRO A 161 11.93 -0.24 -14.96
C PRO A 161 10.87 -1.11 -14.28
N GLY A 162 11.16 -2.38 -14.02
CA GLY A 162 10.30 -3.31 -13.28
C GLY A 162 10.40 -3.21 -11.76
N GLY A 163 11.34 -2.40 -11.24
CA GLY A 163 11.68 -2.23 -9.82
C GLY A 163 13.15 -2.50 -9.54
N GLU A 164 13.80 -1.63 -8.76
CA GLU A 164 15.21 -1.77 -8.35
C GLU A 164 15.34 -2.16 -6.88
N ILE A 165 14.53 -1.57 -6.01
CA ILE A 165 14.49 -1.91 -4.58
C ILE A 165 13.04 -2.05 -4.12
N ARG A 166 12.79 -3.03 -3.24
CA ARG A 166 11.47 -3.41 -2.74
C ARG A 166 11.51 -3.71 -1.26
N ALA A 167 10.37 -3.53 -0.57
CA ALA A 167 10.10 -4.09 0.75
C ALA A 167 8.66 -4.57 0.84
N GLN A 168 8.43 -5.73 1.45
CA GLN A 168 7.11 -6.11 1.91
C GLN A 168 6.73 -5.22 3.09
N ILE A 169 5.50 -4.67 3.12
CA ILE A 169 5.03 -3.85 4.23
C ILE A 169 4.52 -4.80 5.31
N VAL A 170 5.19 -4.81 6.47
CA VAL A 170 4.89 -5.73 7.59
C VAL A 170 4.83 -4.97 8.92
N GLU A 171 4.12 -5.58 9.92
CA GLU A 171 4.06 -5.05 11.30
C GLU A 171 5.32 -5.38 12.08
#